data_fe495ff12a5a2471a9d15d48c7d3a54c
#
_entry.id   fe495ff12a5a2471a9d15d48c7d3a54c
#
_cell.length_a   1.000
_cell.length_b   1.000
_cell.length_c   1.000
_cell.angle_alpha   90.00
_cell.angle_beta   90.00
_cell.angle_gamma   90.00
#
_symmetry.space_group_name_H-M   'P 1'
#
loop_
_entity.id
_entity.type
_entity.pdbx_description
1 polymer ?
#
loop_
_entity_poly.entity_id
_entity_poly.type
_entity_poly.pdbx_seq_one_letter_code
_entity_poly.pdbx_strand_id
1 'polypeptide(L)'
;VTLVHKGNIMKFTEGAFRQHGYDVAKEEFAAQTVVEAEAASAPGKLVIKDRIADAMFQEALLRPEQYQILATPNLNGDYISDALAAQVGGLGLAPGVNMSDSLAFYEATHGTAPTIAGQDKANPGSVILCGALMLEQMGVPAAAERIRNAMSKAIAGRAVTVDLAAQVEGARVVGCQEFGEIIGACL
;
A
#
# COMPACT_ATOMS: atom_id res chain seq x y z
N VAL A 1 8.21 -12.59 -0.06
CA VAL A 1 8.16 -11.61 1.05
C VAL A 1 9.55 -11.05 1.27
N THR A 2 9.65 -9.72 1.41
CA THR A 2 10.92 -9.03 1.67
C THR A 2 10.87 -8.40 3.06
N LEU A 3 11.78 -8.84 3.93
CA LEU A 3 11.97 -8.26 5.26
C LEU A 3 12.80 -6.98 5.12
N VAL A 4 12.21 -5.82 5.43
CA VAL A 4 12.89 -4.53 5.32
C VAL A 4 13.32 -4.05 6.71
N HIS A 5 14.61 -3.77 6.88
CA HIS A 5 15.18 -3.48 8.19
C HIS A 5 16.44 -2.60 8.09
N LYS A 6 16.84 -1.98 9.19
CA LYS A 6 18.12 -1.30 9.36
C LYS A 6 19.03 -2.05 10.36
N GLY A 7 19.01 -3.37 10.35
CA GLY A 7 19.68 -4.24 11.30
C GLY A 7 21.21 -4.15 11.31
N ASN A 8 21.83 -3.58 10.26
CA ASN A 8 23.27 -3.29 10.26
C ASN A 8 23.65 -2.18 11.26
N ILE A 9 22.72 -1.28 11.60
CA ILE A 9 22.86 -0.22 12.59
C ILE A 9 22.08 -0.59 13.88
N MET A 10 20.77 -0.86 13.76
CA MET A 10 19.86 -1.19 14.86
C MET A 10 19.89 -2.71 15.14
N LYS A 11 21.03 -3.22 15.61
CA LYS A 11 21.32 -4.67 15.66
C LYS A 11 20.34 -5.45 16.54
N PHE A 12 19.98 -4.90 17.69
CA PHE A 12 19.16 -5.60 18.70
C PHE A 12 17.65 -5.46 18.49
N THR A 13 17.20 -4.55 17.65
CA THR A 13 15.80 -4.31 17.34
C THR A 13 15.50 -4.76 15.91
N GLU A 14 15.94 -4.04 14.92
CA GLU A 14 15.66 -4.36 13.52
C GLU A 14 16.48 -5.56 13.01
N GLY A 15 17.67 -5.78 13.56
CA GLY A 15 18.42 -7.01 13.31
C GLY A 15 17.70 -8.24 13.87
N ALA A 16 17.08 -8.13 15.06
CA ALA A 16 16.23 -9.17 15.61
C ALA A 16 14.96 -9.39 14.76
N PHE A 17 14.31 -8.32 14.30
CA PHE A 17 13.17 -8.42 13.36
C PHE A 17 13.53 -9.25 12.12
N ARG A 18 14.66 -8.96 11.49
CA ARG A 18 15.17 -9.75 10.37
C ARG A 18 15.34 -11.22 10.74
N GLN A 19 16.03 -11.49 11.86
CA GLN A 19 16.30 -12.87 12.29
C GLN A 19 15.00 -13.63 12.56
N HIS A 20 14.09 -13.06 13.33
CA HIS A 20 12.80 -13.68 13.62
C HIS A 20 11.96 -13.92 12.38
N GLY A 21 12.00 -13.04 11.37
CA GLY A 21 11.33 -13.28 10.10
C GLY A 21 11.83 -14.56 9.39
N TYR A 22 13.13 -14.81 9.40
CA TYR A 22 13.69 -16.05 8.86
C TYR A 22 13.39 -17.27 9.76
N ASP A 23 13.43 -17.11 11.08
CA ASP A 23 13.14 -18.18 12.03
C ASP A 23 11.68 -18.66 11.86
N VAL A 24 10.71 -17.74 11.83
CA VAL A 24 9.30 -18.06 11.58
C VAL A 24 9.11 -18.75 10.23
N ALA A 25 9.74 -18.26 9.16
CA ALA A 25 9.65 -18.89 7.85
C ALA A 25 10.16 -20.34 7.89
N LYS A 26 11.25 -20.60 8.62
CA LYS A 26 11.84 -21.93 8.77
C LYS A 26 11.05 -22.86 9.70
N GLU A 27 10.53 -22.33 10.81
CA GLU A 27 9.87 -23.14 11.85
C GLU A 27 8.42 -23.46 11.52
N GLU A 28 7.69 -22.46 10.99
CA GLU A 28 6.24 -22.60 10.77
C GLU A 28 5.88 -22.83 9.29
N PHE A 29 6.71 -22.36 8.35
CA PHE A 29 6.39 -22.34 6.92
C PHE A 29 7.43 -23.02 6.02
N ALA A 30 8.28 -23.91 6.55
CA ALA A 30 9.35 -24.57 5.80
C ALA A 30 8.87 -25.29 4.52
N ALA A 31 7.66 -25.85 4.56
CA ALA A 31 7.10 -26.54 3.39
C ALA A 31 6.75 -25.58 2.23
N GLN A 32 6.38 -24.32 2.55
CA GLN A 32 5.86 -23.34 1.61
C GLN A 32 6.90 -22.28 1.21
N THR A 33 7.99 -22.12 1.97
CA THR A 33 8.97 -21.06 1.81
C THR A 33 10.34 -21.56 1.38
N VAL A 34 11.15 -20.64 0.86
CA VAL A 34 12.54 -20.85 0.50
C VAL A 34 13.30 -19.53 0.65
N VAL A 35 14.57 -19.57 0.99
CA VAL A 35 15.41 -18.36 1.03
C VAL A 35 15.84 -17.95 -0.38
N GLU A 36 16.15 -16.65 -0.57
CA GLU A 36 16.48 -16.06 -1.89
C GLU A 36 17.59 -16.84 -2.62
N ALA A 37 18.63 -17.29 -1.90
CA ALA A 37 19.75 -18.03 -2.49
C ALA A 37 19.34 -19.39 -3.11
N GLU A 38 18.24 -19.96 -2.66
CA GLU A 38 17.75 -21.28 -3.09
C GLU A 38 16.51 -21.17 -4.00
N ALA A 39 16.04 -19.96 -4.28
CA ALA A 39 14.78 -19.72 -5.02
C ALA A 39 14.75 -20.42 -6.39
N ALA A 40 15.87 -20.46 -7.11
CA ALA A 40 15.96 -21.09 -8.43
C ALA A 40 15.75 -22.62 -8.38
N SER A 41 16.06 -23.27 -7.25
CA SER A 41 15.93 -24.72 -7.06
C SER A 41 14.56 -25.14 -6.53
N ALA A 42 13.70 -24.20 -6.15
CA ALA A 42 12.40 -24.45 -5.51
C ALA A 42 11.25 -23.65 -6.15
N PRO A 43 10.95 -23.88 -7.42
CA PRO A 43 9.88 -23.16 -8.12
C PRO A 43 8.53 -23.37 -7.44
N GLY A 44 7.75 -22.28 -7.34
CA GLY A 44 6.42 -22.29 -6.73
C GLY A 44 6.39 -22.06 -5.21
N LYS A 45 7.55 -22.02 -4.54
CA LYS A 45 7.64 -21.62 -3.14
C LYS A 45 7.67 -20.10 -2.98
N LEU A 46 7.20 -19.63 -1.81
CA LEU A 46 7.34 -18.22 -1.40
C LEU A 46 8.79 -17.92 -1.05
N VAL A 47 9.37 -16.96 -1.73
CA VAL A 47 10.75 -16.53 -1.46
C VAL A 47 10.77 -15.58 -0.28
N ILE A 48 11.54 -15.92 0.74
CA ILE A 48 11.87 -15.03 1.87
C ILE A 48 13.24 -14.44 1.61
N LYS A 49 13.29 -13.12 1.56
CA LYS A 49 14.51 -12.33 1.35
C LYS A 49 14.54 -11.11 2.27
N ASP A 50 15.66 -10.46 2.39
CA ASP A 50 15.76 -9.22 3.15
C ASP A 50 16.45 -8.10 2.37
N ARG A 51 16.15 -6.86 2.76
CA ARG A 51 16.81 -5.65 2.25
C ARG A 51 17.01 -4.65 3.39
N ILE A 52 18.15 -4.00 3.38
CA ILE A 52 18.40 -2.85 4.25
C ILE A 52 17.47 -1.71 3.78
N ALA A 53 16.88 -0.96 4.72
CA ALA A 53 15.83 0.01 4.44
C ALA A 53 16.23 1.06 3.37
N ASP A 54 17.44 1.62 3.46
CA ASP A 54 17.94 2.57 2.46
C ASP A 54 18.06 1.95 1.05
N ALA A 55 18.50 0.69 0.95
CA ALA A 55 18.52 -0.03 -0.32
C ALA A 55 17.10 -0.29 -0.82
N MET A 56 16.14 -0.60 0.07
CA MET A 56 14.74 -0.82 -0.30
C MET A 56 14.09 0.43 -0.90
N PHE A 57 14.37 1.62 -0.36
CA PHE A 57 13.90 2.87 -0.97
C PHE A 57 14.35 3.02 -2.42
N GLN A 58 15.61 2.71 -2.71
CA GLN A 58 16.14 2.73 -4.07
C GLN A 58 15.51 1.63 -4.95
N GLU A 59 15.48 0.40 -4.45
CA GLU A 59 14.98 -0.76 -5.21
C GLU A 59 13.49 -0.65 -5.54
N ALA A 60 12.68 -0.12 -4.63
CA ALA A 60 11.26 0.09 -4.85
C ALA A 60 10.96 1.09 -5.98
N LEU A 61 11.86 2.04 -6.23
CA LEU A 61 11.75 2.99 -7.34
C LEU A 61 12.30 2.43 -8.66
N LEU A 62 13.39 1.67 -8.60
CA LEU A 62 14.09 1.20 -9.80
C LEU A 62 13.54 -0.13 -10.33
N ARG A 63 13.03 -1.00 -9.45
CA ARG A 63 12.63 -2.38 -9.76
C ARG A 63 11.43 -2.82 -8.94
N PRO A 64 10.31 -2.06 -8.94
CA PRO A 64 9.14 -2.36 -8.11
C PRO A 64 8.57 -3.75 -8.39
N GLU A 65 8.69 -4.25 -9.62
CA GLU A 65 8.19 -5.55 -10.06
C GLU A 65 8.83 -6.74 -9.32
N GLN A 66 9.98 -6.53 -8.67
CA GLN A 66 10.66 -7.57 -7.89
C GLN A 66 10.12 -7.72 -6.47
N TYR A 67 9.18 -6.85 -6.06
CA TYR A 67 8.71 -6.75 -4.69
C TYR A 67 7.19 -6.82 -4.62
N GLN A 68 6.65 -7.91 -4.09
CA GLN A 68 5.20 -8.12 -3.97
C GLN A 68 4.69 -7.79 -2.56
N ILE A 69 5.44 -8.22 -1.53
CA ILE A 69 5.09 -8.01 -0.13
C ILE A 69 6.34 -7.52 0.60
N LEU A 70 6.23 -6.38 1.27
CA LEU A 70 7.24 -5.85 2.16
C LEU A 70 6.76 -6.02 3.60
N ALA A 71 7.54 -6.71 4.43
CA ALA A 71 7.32 -6.79 5.88
C ALA A 71 8.35 -5.91 6.56
N THR A 72 7.89 -4.96 7.38
CA THR A 72 8.77 -3.95 8.00
C THR A 72 8.40 -3.71 9.46
N PRO A 73 9.34 -3.23 10.30
CA PRO A 73 8.97 -2.50 11.51
C PRO A 73 8.16 -1.25 11.16
N ASN A 74 7.34 -0.79 12.12
CA ASN A 74 6.40 0.33 11.94
C ASN A 74 7.04 1.56 11.27
N LEU A 75 8.12 2.09 11.82
CA LEU A 75 8.74 3.33 11.34
C LEU A 75 9.22 3.23 9.87
N ASN A 76 9.89 2.15 9.51
CA ASN A 76 10.34 1.94 8.13
C ASN A 76 9.15 1.75 7.19
N GLY A 77 8.11 1.07 7.67
CA GLY A 77 6.86 0.86 6.94
C GLY A 77 6.18 2.18 6.59
N ASP A 78 6.01 3.06 7.58
CA ASP A 78 5.41 4.38 7.39
C ASP A 78 6.18 5.21 6.35
N TYR A 79 7.50 5.26 6.47
CA TYR A 79 8.31 6.01 5.50
C TYR A 79 8.22 5.44 4.08
N ILE A 80 8.31 4.12 3.93
CA ILE A 80 8.31 3.49 2.61
C ILE A 80 6.91 3.56 2.00
N SER A 81 5.84 3.32 2.76
CA SER A 81 4.48 3.35 2.24
C SER A 81 4.10 4.73 1.72
N ASP A 82 4.45 5.80 2.44
CA ASP A 82 4.17 7.18 2.01
C ASP A 82 4.98 7.56 0.76
N ALA A 83 6.25 7.15 0.71
CA ALA A 83 7.08 7.37 -0.46
C ALA A 83 6.56 6.63 -1.70
N LEU A 84 6.04 5.40 -1.54
CA LEU A 84 5.44 4.62 -2.62
C LEU A 84 4.05 5.16 -3.01
N ALA A 85 3.25 5.61 -2.04
CA ALA A 85 1.98 6.25 -2.32
C ALA A 85 2.16 7.48 -3.22
N ALA A 86 3.22 8.27 -3.02
CA ALA A 86 3.53 9.42 -3.87
C ALA A 86 3.75 9.03 -5.35
N GLN A 87 4.25 7.81 -5.63
CA GLN A 87 4.48 7.33 -7.00
C GLN A 87 3.17 6.96 -7.74
N VAL A 88 2.10 6.72 -7.01
CA VAL A 88 0.80 6.28 -7.57
C VAL A 88 -0.32 7.30 -7.37
N GLY A 89 0.02 8.54 -7.03
CA GLY A 89 -0.95 9.64 -6.93
C GLY A 89 -1.08 10.27 -5.55
N GLY A 90 -0.37 9.77 -4.55
CA GLY A 90 -0.33 10.32 -3.20
C GLY A 90 -1.21 9.60 -2.18
N LEU A 91 -1.12 10.06 -0.93
CA LEU A 91 -1.82 9.45 0.22
C LEU A 91 -3.34 9.43 0.08
N GLY A 92 -3.92 10.36 -0.68
CA GLY A 92 -5.36 10.38 -0.98
C GLY A 92 -5.85 9.17 -1.79
N LEU A 93 -4.96 8.33 -2.30
CA LEU A 93 -5.27 7.08 -3.01
C LEU A 93 -4.71 5.83 -2.32
N ALA A 94 -4.11 5.96 -1.14
CA ALA A 94 -3.52 4.84 -0.41
C ALA A 94 -4.50 4.29 0.64
N PRO A 95 -5.10 3.11 0.44
CA PRO A 95 -5.95 2.48 1.45
C PRO A 95 -5.11 1.77 2.50
N GLY A 96 -5.61 1.73 3.75
CA GLY A 96 -5.02 1.02 4.86
C GLY A 96 -5.96 -0.03 5.46
N VAL A 97 -5.38 -1.07 6.04
CA VAL A 97 -6.11 -2.08 6.79
C VAL A 97 -5.27 -2.62 7.94
N ASN A 98 -5.91 -2.74 9.10
CA ASN A 98 -5.37 -3.45 10.27
C ASN A 98 -6.21 -4.72 10.43
N MET A 99 -5.60 -5.89 10.40
CA MET A 99 -6.36 -7.14 10.43
C MET A 99 -5.74 -8.19 11.36
N SER A 100 -6.62 -9.04 11.87
CA SER A 100 -6.31 -10.29 12.56
C SER A 100 -7.09 -11.42 11.90
N ASP A 101 -7.01 -12.62 12.46
CA ASP A 101 -7.74 -13.79 11.95
C ASP A 101 -9.27 -13.62 11.99
N SER A 102 -9.80 -12.76 12.87
CA SER A 102 -11.23 -12.62 13.12
C SER A 102 -11.79 -11.21 12.89
N LEU A 103 -10.93 -10.19 12.77
CA LEU A 103 -11.34 -8.80 12.69
C LEU A 103 -10.47 -8.05 11.68
N ALA A 104 -11.08 -7.16 10.91
CA ALA A 104 -10.37 -6.20 10.06
C ALA A 104 -10.92 -4.80 10.27
N PHE A 105 -10.02 -3.82 10.35
CA PHE A 105 -10.33 -2.40 10.45
C PHE A 105 -9.71 -1.68 9.26
N TYR A 106 -10.56 -1.05 8.45
CA TYR A 106 -10.17 -0.36 7.23
C TYR A 106 -10.19 1.14 7.46
N GLU A 107 -9.09 1.79 7.16
CA GLU A 107 -8.94 3.23 7.36
C GLU A 107 -8.07 3.86 6.27
N ALA A 108 -8.25 5.16 6.03
CA ALA A 108 -7.32 5.90 5.20
C ALA A 108 -5.95 5.97 5.88
N THR A 109 -4.86 5.84 5.13
CA THR A 109 -3.50 5.92 5.66
C THR A 109 -3.10 7.33 6.08
N HIS A 110 -3.74 8.36 5.50
CA HIS A 110 -3.45 9.76 5.84
C HIS A 110 -4.04 10.16 7.21
N GLY A 111 -3.42 11.17 7.84
CA GLY A 111 -3.90 11.77 9.09
C GLY A 111 -5.13 12.68 8.90
N THR A 112 -5.46 13.42 9.97
CA THR A 112 -6.66 14.28 10.05
C THR A 112 -6.61 15.56 9.23
N ALA A 113 -5.43 15.95 8.72
CA ALA A 113 -5.21 17.14 7.91
C ALA A 113 -5.94 18.41 8.42
N PRO A 114 -5.67 18.87 9.65
CA PRO A 114 -6.45 19.94 10.30
C PRO A 114 -6.43 21.27 9.52
N THR A 115 -5.42 21.48 8.70
CA THR A 115 -5.28 22.70 7.89
C THR A 115 -6.31 22.82 6.76
N ILE A 116 -6.93 21.72 6.36
CA ILE A 116 -7.96 21.70 5.31
C ILE A 116 -9.32 21.21 5.80
N ALA A 117 -9.45 20.98 7.11
CA ALA A 117 -10.71 20.52 7.72
C ALA A 117 -11.84 21.50 7.41
N GLY A 118 -13.01 21.01 7.01
CA GLY A 118 -14.19 21.80 6.67
C GLY A 118 -14.11 22.57 5.35
N GLN A 119 -13.06 22.40 4.54
CA GLN A 119 -12.86 23.15 3.28
C GLN A 119 -13.25 22.36 2.01
N ASP A 120 -13.81 21.16 2.15
CA ASP A 120 -14.17 20.27 1.04
C ASP A 120 -13.01 19.97 0.06
N LYS A 121 -11.77 19.87 0.58
CA LYS A 121 -10.54 19.70 -0.22
C LYS A 121 -9.94 18.30 -0.17
N ALA A 122 -10.32 17.49 0.83
CA ALA A 122 -9.75 16.16 0.99
C ALA A 122 -10.10 15.25 -0.19
N ASN A 123 -9.16 14.38 -0.55
CA ASN A 123 -9.43 13.34 -1.53
C ASN A 123 -10.13 12.16 -0.83
N PRO A 124 -11.35 11.76 -1.24
CA PRO A 124 -12.06 10.64 -0.63
C PRO A 124 -11.57 9.27 -1.14
N GLY A 125 -10.63 9.25 -2.09
CA GLY A 125 -10.19 8.06 -2.79
C GLY A 125 -9.64 6.97 -1.87
N SER A 126 -8.82 7.34 -0.86
CA SER A 126 -8.26 6.38 0.10
C SER A 126 -9.37 5.60 0.82
N VAL A 127 -10.37 6.28 1.39
CA VAL A 127 -11.50 5.63 2.09
C VAL A 127 -12.36 4.80 1.13
N ILE A 128 -12.59 5.28 -0.09
CA ILE A 128 -13.33 4.54 -1.11
C ILE A 128 -12.59 3.25 -1.49
N LEU A 129 -11.27 3.30 -1.63
CA LEU A 129 -10.43 2.13 -1.91
C LEU A 129 -10.34 1.17 -0.71
N CYS A 130 -10.43 1.67 0.53
CA CYS A 130 -10.64 0.83 1.72
C CYS A 130 -11.93 -0.01 1.59
N GLY A 131 -13.01 0.60 1.09
CA GLY A 131 -14.23 -0.14 0.78
C GLY A 131 -14.03 -1.24 -0.26
N ALA A 132 -13.19 -1.00 -1.27
CA ALA A 132 -12.85 -2.05 -2.25
C ALA A 132 -12.07 -3.20 -1.59
N LEU A 133 -11.07 -2.91 -0.75
CA LEU A 133 -10.35 -3.94 0.01
C LEU A 133 -11.28 -4.75 0.92
N MET A 134 -12.20 -4.07 1.61
CA MET A 134 -13.19 -4.72 2.47
C MET A 134 -14.05 -5.71 1.68
N LEU A 135 -14.58 -5.29 0.54
CA LEU A 135 -15.41 -6.15 -0.33
C LEU A 135 -14.62 -7.35 -0.86
N GLU A 136 -13.35 -7.17 -1.20
CA GLU A 136 -12.48 -8.25 -1.64
C GLU A 136 -12.27 -9.30 -0.53
N GLN A 137 -12.02 -8.86 0.70
CA GLN A 137 -11.89 -9.74 1.86
C GLN A 137 -13.22 -10.45 2.21
N MET A 138 -14.34 -9.80 2.00
CA MET A 138 -15.67 -10.40 2.16
C MET A 138 -16.04 -11.40 1.06
N GLY A 139 -15.15 -11.67 0.09
CA GLY A 139 -15.40 -12.60 -1.01
C GLY A 139 -16.27 -12.02 -2.15
N VAL A 140 -16.34 -10.71 -2.28
CA VAL A 140 -17.06 -10.01 -3.35
C VAL A 140 -16.10 -9.24 -4.29
N PRO A 141 -15.09 -9.91 -4.89
CA PRO A 141 -14.05 -9.26 -5.67
C PRO A 141 -14.59 -8.50 -6.90
N ALA A 142 -15.68 -8.94 -7.49
CA ALA A 142 -16.30 -8.25 -8.62
C ALA A 142 -16.81 -6.83 -8.24
N ALA A 143 -17.29 -6.62 -7.02
CA ALA A 143 -17.68 -5.30 -6.55
C ALA A 143 -16.44 -4.42 -6.25
N ALA A 144 -15.40 -5.00 -5.69
CA ALA A 144 -14.12 -4.32 -5.48
C ALA A 144 -13.52 -3.82 -6.80
N GLU A 145 -13.52 -4.65 -7.82
CA GLU A 145 -13.04 -4.31 -9.16
C GLU A 145 -13.85 -3.17 -9.80
N ARG A 146 -15.18 -3.17 -9.63
CA ARG A 146 -16.02 -2.06 -10.11
C ARG A 146 -15.62 -0.73 -9.47
N ILE A 147 -15.35 -0.72 -8.16
CA ILE A 147 -14.89 0.50 -7.45
C ILE A 147 -13.55 0.97 -8.01
N ARG A 148 -12.57 0.07 -8.18
CA ARG A 148 -11.25 0.43 -8.76
C ARG A 148 -11.40 0.99 -10.17
N ASN A 149 -12.24 0.38 -11.00
CA ASN A 149 -12.53 0.83 -12.36
C ASN A 149 -13.24 2.19 -12.38
N ALA A 150 -14.18 2.42 -11.45
CA ALA A 150 -14.85 3.71 -11.31
C ALA A 150 -13.88 4.82 -10.92
N MET A 151 -12.98 4.56 -9.96
CA MET A 151 -11.91 5.47 -9.59
C MET A 151 -11.01 5.82 -10.79
N SER A 152 -10.57 4.82 -11.54
CA SER A 152 -9.74 5.02 -12.73
C SER A 152 -10.44 5.88 -13.78
N LYS A 153 -11.73 5.64 -14.04
CA LYS A 153 -12.53 6.45 -14.97
C LYS A 153 -12.71 7.90 -14.49
N ALA A 154 -12.96 8.09 -13.18
CA ALA A 154 -13.12 9.42 -12.61
C ALA A 154 -11.82 10.25 -12.78
N ILE A 155 -10.66 9.67 -12.48
CA ILE A 155 -9.35 10.32 -12.67
C ILE A 155 -9.09 10.61 -14.16
N ALA A 156 -9.38 9.65 -15.03
CA ALA A 156 -9.24 9.85 -16.49
C ALA A 156 -10.16 10.96 -17.03
N GLY A 157 -11.28 11.23 -16.37
CA GLY A 157 -12.18 12.34 -16.65
C GLY A 157 -11.63 13.72 -16.29
N ARG A 158 -10.47 13.79 -15.63
CA ARG A 158 -9.72 15.00 -15.27
C ARG A 158 -10.42 15.95 -14.29
N ALA A 159 -11.54 15.58 -13.71
CA ALA A 159 -12.16 16.31 -12.62
C ALA A 159 -11.72 15.65 -11.29
N VAL A 160 -10.71 16.24 -10.64
CA VAL A 160 -9.99 15.63 -9.51
C VAL A 160 -9.78 16.61 -8.38
N THR A 161 -9.48 16.10 -7.20
CA THR A 161 -9.14 16.91 -6.02
C THR A 161 -7.78 17.61 -6.18
N VAL A 162 -7.53 18.61 -5.36
CA VAL A 162 -6.36 19.51 -5.47
C VAL A 162 -5.02 18.78 -5.42
N ASP A 163 -4.93 17.70 -4.67
CA ASP A 163 -3.73 16.86 -4.53
C ASP A 163 -3.36 16.12 -5.83
N LEU A 164 -4.35 15.69 -6.60
CA LEU A 164 -4.14 15.04 -7.90
C LEU A 164 -3.98 16.03 -9.05
N ALA A 165 -4.52 17.23 -8.92
CA ALA A 165 -4.59 18.19 -10.02
C ALA A 165 -3.22 18.58 -10.60
N ALA A 166 -2.18 18.62 -9.76
CA ALA A 166 -0.81 18.90 -10.20
C ALA A 166 -0.20 17.79 -11.07
N GLN A 167 -0.78 16.59 -11.02
CA GLN A 167 -0.29 15.39 -11.70
C GLN A 167 -1.13 15.04 -12.95
N VAL A 168 -2.26 15.74 -13.17
CA VAL A 168 -3.20 15.46 -14.25
C VAL A 168 -3.26 16.68 -15.17
N GLU A 169 -2.70 16.57 -16.37
CA GLU A 169 -2.71 17.66 -17.35
C GLU A 169 -4.14 18.06 -17.74
N GLY A 170 -4.44 19.36 -17.66
CA GLY A 170 -5.76 19.91 -17.95
C GLY A 170 -6.82 19.56 -16.90
N ALA A 171 -6.41 19.26 -15.66
CA ALA A 171 -7.32 18.94 -14.58
C ALA A 171 -8.26 20.11 -14.23
N ARG A 172 -9.52 19.77 -13.99
CA ARG A 172 -10.48 20.64 -13.29
C ARG A 172 -10.47 20.26 -11.82
N VAL A 173 -10.11 21.21 -10.95
CA VAL A 173 -10.12 20.98 -9.50
C VAL A 173 -11.56 20.94 -8.99
N VAL A 174 -11.89 19.91 -8.25
CA VAL A 174 -13.20 19.70 -7.60
C VAL A 174 -13.03 19.46 -6.08
N GLY A 175 -14.11 19.60 -5.34
CA GLY A 175 -14.15 19.31 -3.92
C GLY A 175 -14.24 17.81 -3.62
N CYS A 176 -14.11 17.46 -2.35
CA CYS A 176 -14.25 16.09 -1.85
C CYS A 176 -15.60 15.49 -2.21
N GLN A 177 -16.69 16.23 -1.97
CA GLN A 177 -18.04 15.77 -2.24
C GLN A 177 -18.24 15.54 -3.74
N GLU A 178 -17.92 16.51 -4.58
CA GLU A 178 -18.09 16.39 -6.03
C GLU A 178 -17.26 15.24 -6.61
N PHE A 179 -16.03 15.06 -6.13
CA PHE A 179 -15.20 13.94 -6.59
C PHE A 179 -15.80 12.57 -6.20
N GLY A 180 -16.33 12.45 -4.98
CA GLY A 180 -17.06 11.27 -4.57
C GLY A 180 -18.30 10.97 -5.45
N GLU A 181 -19.07 11.99 -5.81
CA GLU A 181 -20.22 11.88 -6.72
C GLU A 181 -19.80 11.45 -8.14
N ILE A 182 -18.70 11.99 -8.66
CA ILE A 182 -18.13 11.58 -9.96
C ILE A 182 -17.72 10.10 -9.94
N ILE A 183 -17.02 9.65 -8.89
CA ILE A 183 -16.67 8.24 -8.74
C ILE A 183 -17.93 7.37 -8.69
N GLY A 184 -18.93 7.77 -7.90
CA GLY A 184 -20.21 7.08 -7.82
C GLY A 184 -20.95 6.97 -9.16
N ALA A 185 -20.88 8.00 -9.99
CA ALA A 185 -21.49 7.99 -11.32
C ALA A 185 -20.73 7.08 -12.33
N CYS A 186 -19.51 6.68 -12.02
CA CYS A 186 -18.70 5.78 -12.85
C CYS A 186 -18.89 4.29 -12.51
N LEU A 187 -19.61 3.96 -11.41
CA LEU A 187 -19.90 2.59 -11.00
C LEU A 187 -20.91 1.92 -11.94
#